data_f255fa73b939edfebba41197a0a77d9f
#
_entry.id   f255fa73b939edfebba41197a0a77d9f
#
_cell.length_a   1.000
_cell.length_b   1.000
_cell.length_c   1.000
_cell.angle_alpha   90.00
_cell.angle_beta   90.00
_cell.angle_gamma   90.00
#
_symmetry.space_group_name_H-M   'P 1'
#
loop_
_entity.id
_entity.type
_entity.pdbx_description
1 polymer ?
#
loop_
_entity_poly.entity_id
_entity_poly.type
_entity_poly.pdbx_seq_one_letter_code
_entity_poly.pdbx_strand_id
1 'polypeptide(L)'
;MILAVGLPLTWFARQHGEYREYLLRNRDLDFSFRNTDYHIELADVMVFPQGYAAIAERLNEYRDVNICADIGNGTVNLFRVIDRRMDMRSMATEACGVKDCANAMRMALANAHSGARVDDSIIERIIRTGTARIDGGYLETLVGAARSYTESLFRRFREYGYDDKTMHLTVLGGGSCLVRNFGQYDPASVRLWFSTLVVVLSMSPSSNLVMAFSK
;
A
#
# COMPACT_ATOMS: atom_id res chain seq x y z
N MET A 1 9.62 -23.44 -11.36
CA MET A 1 8.75 -22.30 -11.05
C MET A 1 9.55 -21.00 -11.10
N ILE A 2 8.97 -19.85 -11.50
CA ILE A 2 9.55 -18.53 -11.28
C ILE A 2 8.82 -17.90 -10.09
N LEU A 3 9.58 -17.48 -9.08
CA LEU A 3 9.03 -16.82 -7.89
C LEU A 3 9.11 -15.31 -8.07
N ALA A 4 7.99 -14.60 -7.87
CA ALA A 4 7.98 -13.15 -7.84
C ALA A 4 7.75 -12.67 -6.41
N VAL A 5 8.58 -11.75 -5.97
CA VAL A 5 8.56 -11.21 -4.60
C VAL A 5 8.65 -9.69 -4.60
N GLY A 6 8.03 -9.07 -3.58
CA GLY A 6 8.10 -7.63 -3.36
C GLY A 6 9.13 -7.26 -2.29
N LEU A 7 9.89 -6.21 -2.53
CA LEU A 7 10.72 -5.55 -1.52
C LEU A 7 10.21 -4.13 -1.24
N PRO A 8 10.28 -3.64 0.01
CA PRO A 8 10.08 -2.23 0.31
C PRO A 8 10.94 -1.34 -0.59
N LEU A 9 10.43 -0.18 -1.00
CA LEU A 9 11.07 0.67 -2.00
C LEU A 9 12.53 1.01 -1.68
N THR A 10 12.80 1.37 -0.43
CA THR A 10 14.16 1.76 0.03
C THR A 10 15.13 0.58 0.02
N TRP A 11 14.64 -0.64 0.23
CA TRP A 11 15.46 -1.85 0.18
C TRP A 11 15.66 -2.33 -1.25
N PHE A 12 14.62 -2.22 -2.08
CA PHE A 12 14.69 -2.60 -3.48
C PHE A 12 15.86 -1.90 -4.20
N ALA A 13 15.99 -0.60 -4.03
CA ALA A 13 17.05 0.19 -4.68
C ALA A 13 18.47 -0.30 -4.36
N ARG A 14 18.68 -0.93 -3.20
CA ARG A 14 20.00 -1.32 -2.71
C ARG A 14 20.23 -2.82 -2.67
N GLN A 15 19.20 -3.63 -2.44
CA GLN A 15 19.32 -5.02 -2.03
C GLN A 15 18.57 -6.01 -2.95
N HIS A 16 17.91 -5.57 -4.02
CA HIS A 16 17.15 -6.48 -4.88
C HIS A 16 18.00 -7.61 -5.48
N GLY A 17 19.25 -7.34 -5.83
CA GLY A 17 20.20 -8.34 -6.35
C GLY A 17 20.57 -9.37 -5.29
N GLU A 18 21.03 -8.92 -4.12
CA GLU A 18 21.39 -9.80 -3.00
C GLU A 18 20.21 -10.63 -2.51
N TYR A 19 19.01 -10.03 -2.47
CA TYR A 19 17.80 -10.74 -2.08
C TYR A 19 17.40 -11.81 -3.09
N ARG A 20 17.53 -11.52 -4.38
CA ARG A 20 17.33 -12.51 -5.44
C ARG A 20 18.32 -13.69 -5.29
N GLU A 21 19.61 -13.42 -5.10
CA GLU A 21 20.63 -14.44 -4.90
C GLU A 21 20.36 -15.26 -3.62
N TYR A 22 19.96 -14.62 -2.54
CA TYR A 22 19.58 -15.29 -1.30
C TYR A 22 18.46 -16.31 -1.52
N LEU A 23 17.41 -15.93 -2.23
CA LEU A 23 16.27 -16.82 -2.52
C LEU A 23 16.64 -17.95 -3.48
N LEU A 24 17.60 -17.74 -4.38
CA LEU A 24 18.09 -18.74 -5.32
C LEU A 24 19.12 -19.71 -4.73
N ARG A 25 19.56 -19.54 -3.47
CA ARG A 25 20.50 -20.47 -2.81
C ARG A 25 19.91 -21.87 -2.65
N ASN A 26 18.63 -21.95 -2.35
CA ASN A 26 17.89 -23.21 -2.22
C ASN A 26 16.86 -23.27 -3.35
N ARG A 27 17.24 -23.89 -4.46
CA ARG A 27 16.37 -23.99 -5.64
C ARG A 27 15.35 -25.11 -5.51
N ASP A 28 15.70 -26.16 -4.78
CA ASP A 28 14.84 -27.30 -4.55
C ASP A 28 14.23 -27.21 -3.17
N LEU A 29 12.91 -27.09 -3.11
CA LEU A 29 12.14 -26.91 -1.89
C LEU A 29 11.16 -28.05 -1.73
N ASP A 30 11.38 -28.87 -0.68
CA ASP A 30 10.46 -29.92 -0.25
C ASP A 30 9.74 -29.48 1.02
N PHE A 31 8.42 -29.43 1.00
CA PHE A 31 7.63 -29.10 2.19
C PHE A 31 6.24 -29.71 2.12
N SER A 32 5.62 -29.90 3.29
CA SER A 32 4.24 -30.35 3.42
C SER A 32 3.33 -29.19 3.84
N PHE A 33 2.22 -29.04 3.16
CA PHE A 33 1.18 -28.08 3.52
C PHE A 33 -0.20 -28.75 3.43
N ARG A 34 -0.99 -28.69 4.54
CA ARG A 34 -2.32 -29.29 4.65
C ARG A 34 -2.35 -30.78 4.24
N ASN A 35 -1.39 -31.56 4.74
CA ASN A 35 -1.19 -32.99 4.46
C ASN A 35 -0.91 -33.32 2.97
N THR A 36 -0.43 -32.37 2.21
CA THR A 36 0.03 -32.55 0.84
C THR A 36 1.51 -32.21 0.74
N ASP A 37 2.30 -33.11 0.21
CA ASP A 37 3.73 -32.89 -0.01
C ASP A 37 3.93 -32.16 -1.34
N TYR A 38 4.80 -31.16 -1.30
CA TYR A 38 5.16 -30.34 -2.45
C TYR A 38 6.65 -30.41 -2.69
N HIS A 39 7.02 -30.61 -3.93
CA HIS A 39 8.37 -30.41 -4.43
C HIS A 39 8.35 -29.25 -5.43
N ILE A 40 9.14 -28.22 -5.17
CA ILE A 40 9.21 -27.01 -6.00
C ILE A 40 10.65 -26.77 -6.42
N GLU A 41 10.89 -26.76 -7.71
CA GLU A 41 12.15 -26.32 -8.31
C GLU A 41 12.03 -24.83 -8.73
N LEU A 42 12.86 -23.95 -8.14
CA LEU A 42 12.95 -22.54 -8.49
C LEU A 42 13.86 -22.34 -9.71
N ALA A 43 13.28 -22.10 -10.87
CA ALA A 43 14.02 -21.77 -12.08
C ALA A 43 14.61 -20.34 -11.99
N ASP A 44 13.85 -19.39 -11.46
CA ASP A 44 14.28 -18.01 -11.28
C ASP A 44 13.47 -17.27 -10.20
N VAL A 45 14.00 -16.12 -9.76
CA VAL A 45 13.34 -15.19 -8.83
C VAL A 45 13.31 -13.79 -9.44
N MET A 46 12.12 -13.20 -9.49
CA MET A 46 11.92 -11.81 -9.91
C MET A 46 11.61 -10.97 -8.68
N VAL A 47 12.39 -9.93 -8.45
CA VAL A 47 12.18 -9.00 -7.32
C VAL A 47 11.60 -7.70 -7.85
N PHE A 48 10.49 -7.26 -7.26
CA PHE A 48 9.79 -6.03 -7.63
C PHE A 48 9.76 -5.05 -6.47
N PRO A 49 9.76 -3.74 -6.74
CA PRO A 49 9.47 -2.76 -5.70
C PRO A 49 8.02 -2.89 -5.25
N GLN A 50 7.82 -2.81 -3.92
CA GLN A 50 6.49 -2.89 -3.32
C GLN A 50 5.59 -1.76 -3.84
N GLY A 51 4.31 -2.06 -4.10
CA GLY A 51 3.37 -1.12 -4.73
C GLY A 51 3.45 -1.09 -6.26
N TYR A 52 4.63 -1.26 -6.88
CA TYR A 52 4.76 -1.25 -8.34
C TYR A 52 4.02 -2.43 -9.00
N ALA A 53 4.09 -3.60 -8.41
CA ALA A 53 3.38 -4.77 -8.93
C ALA A 53 1.85 -4.55 -9.04
N ALA A 54 1.28 -3.74 -8.15
CA ALA A 54 -0.15 -3.43 -8.18
C ALA A 54 -0.57 -2.58 -9.40
N ILE A 55 0.38 -1.84 -9.99
CA ILE A 55 0.12 -0.99 -11.16
C ILE A 55 0.65 -1.59 -12.46
N ALA A 56 1.47 -2.65 -12.39
CA ALA A 56 2.21 -3.19 -13.53
C ALA A 56 1.31 -3.56 -14.73
N GLU A 57 0.15 -4.16 -14.47
CA GLU A 57 -0.81 -4.52 -15.53
C GLU A 57 -1.50 -3.32 -16.19
N ARG A 58 -1.52 -2.18 -15.49
CA ARG A 58 -2.22 -0.96 -15.92
C ARG A 58 -1.26 0.17 -16.27
N LEU A 59 0.00 -0.11 -16.48
CA LEU A 59 0.99 0.91 -16.85
C LEU A 59 0.60 1.70 -18.11
N ASN A 60 -0.19 1.11 -19.01
CA ASN A 60 -0.72 1.79 -20.17
C ASN A 60 -1.64 2.99 -19.85
N GLU A 61 -2.22 3.04 -18.64
CA GLU A 61 -3.06 4.13 -18.16
C GLU A 61 -2.25 5.29 -17.58
N TYR A 62 -0.95 5.07 -17.32
CA TYR A 62 -0.04 6.04 -16.68
C TYR A 62 0.69 6.85 -17.75
N ARG A 63 -0.02 7.80 -18.34
CA ARG A 63 0.59 8.81 -19.22
C ARG A 63 1.03 9.99 -18.37
N ASP A 64 1.97 10.77 -18.89
CA ASP A 64 2.53 11.95 -18.20
C ASP A 64 3.12 11.60 -16.83
N VAL A 65 3.03 12.51 -15.87
CA VAL A 65 3.57 12.32 -14.52
C VAL A 65 2.48 11.87 -13.56
N ASN A 66 2.70 10.72 -12.93
CA ASN A 66 1.83 10.19 -11.90
C ASN A 66 2.63 9.94 -10.62
N ILE A 67 2.03 10.23 -9.46
CA ILE A 67 2.56 9.79 -8.16
C ILE A 67 1.73 8.60 -7.68
N CYS A 68 2.40 7.57 -7.24
CA CYS A 68 1.80 6.40 -6.60
C CYS A 68 2.13 6.42 -5.11
N ALA A 69 1.11 6.27 -4.27
CA ALA A 69 1.21 6.20 -2.82
C ALA A 69 0.62 4.88 -2.34
N ASP A 70 1.46 3.94 -1.93
CA ASP A 70 1.03 2.68 -1.32
C ASP A 70 0.98 2.87 0.20
N ILE A 71 -0.24 3.01 0.72
CA ILE A 71 -0.50 3.26 2.15
C ILE A 71 -0.73 1.93 2.84
N GLY A 72 0.32 1.44 3.50
CA GLY A 72 0.29 0.24 4.33
C GLY A 72 -0.14 0.51 5.77
N ASN A 73 -0.01 -0.50 6.63
CA ASN A 73 -0.33 -0.37 8.05
C ASN A 73 0.67 0.55 8.78
N GLY A 74 1.97 0.40 8.54
CA GLY A 74 3.02 1.16 9.23
C GLY A 74 3.77 2.17 8.37
N THR A 75 3.64 2.09 7.04
CA THR A 75 4.42 2.91 6.10
C THR A 75 3.59 3.38 4.92
N VAL A 76 4.02 4.48 4.35
CA VAL A 76 3.60 4.94 3.02
C VAL A 76 4.80 4.86 2.10
N ASN A 77 4.67 4.12 1.01
CA ASN A 77 5.66 4.05 -0.05
C ASN A 77 5.24 4.98 -1.19
N LEU A 78 6.14 5.86 -1.61
CA LEU A 78 5.91 6.85 -2.66
C LEU A 78 6.86 6.62 -3.81
N PHE A 79 6.35 6.69 -5.05
CA PHE A 79 7.17 6.65 -6.26
C PHE A 79 6.45 7.32 -7.42
N ARG A 80 7.21 7.78 -8.41
CA ARG A 80 6.67 8.37 -9.64
C ARG A 80 6.66 7.35 -10.77
N VAL A 81 5.64 7.49 -11.60
CA VAL A 81 5.56 6.82 -12.91
C VAL A 81 5.45 7.92 -13.97
N ILE A 82 6.41 7.97 -14.86
CA ILE A 82 6.51 8.95 -15.94
C ILE A 82 6.42 8.18 -17.25
N ASP A 83 5.43 8.48 -18.08
CA ASP A 83 5.21 7.83 -19.37
C ASP A 83 5.31 6.30 -19.30
N ARG A 84 4.56 5.70 -18.37
CA ARG A 84 4.50 4.23 -18.13
C ARG A 84 5.78 3.62 -17.57
N ARG A 85 6.73 4.41 -17.09
CA ARG A 85 8.00 3.93 -16.50
C ARG A 85 8.14 4.43 -15.08
N MET A 86 8.52 3.53 -14.19
CA MET A 86 8.83 3.89 -12.82
C MET A 86 10.14 4.69 -12.77
N ASP A 87 10.08 5.86 -12.13
CA ASP A 87 11.29 6.62 -11.83
C ASP A 87 11.90 6.10 -10.52
N MET A 88 12.96 5.30 -10.64
CA MET A 88 13.67 4.68 -9.52
C MET A 88 14.29 5.69 -8.54
N ARG A 89 14.52 6.95 -8.98
CA ARG A 89 15.10 8.01 -8.15
C ARG A 89 14.06 8.69 -7.26
N SER A 90 12.79 8.52 -7.59
CA SER A 90 11.67 9.13 -6.87
C SER A 90 11.16 8.28 -5.70
N MET A 91 11.76 7.11 -5.46
CA MET A 91 11.30 6.19 -4.42
C MET A 91 11.56 6.73 -3.02
N ALA A 92 10.52 6.75 -2.19
CA ALA A 92 10.58 7.13 -0.79
C ALA A 92 9.68 6.24 0.06
N THR A 93 10.05 6.08 1.33
CA THR A 93 9.25 5.37 2.33
C THR A 93 9.16 6.23 3.58
N GLU A 94 7.94 6.51 4.00
CA GLU A 94 7.61 7.27 5.20
C GLU A 94 7.02 6.35 6.27
N ALA A 95 7.43 6.54 7.52
CA ALA A 95 6.89 5.81 8.67
C ALA A 95 5.58 6.47 9.14
N CYS A 96 4.56 6.46 8.28
CA CYS A 96 3.24 7.04 8.54
C CYS A 96 2.18 6.21 7.83
N GLY A 97 1.60 5.22 8.50
CA GLY A 97 0.59 4.33 7.92
C GLY A 97 -0.77 4.44 8.61
N VAL A 98 -1.63 3.46 8.35
CA VAL A 98 -2.97 3.37 8.95
C VAL A 98 -2.90 3.31 10.48
N LYS A 99 -1.89 2.65 11.03
CA LYS A 99 -1.63 2.55 12.47
C LYS A 99 -1.50 3.93 13.13
N ASP A 100 -0.84 4.88 12.46
CA ASP A 100 -0.62 6.22 13.01
C ASP A 100 -1.91 7.04 12.99
N CYS A 101 -2.76 6.85 11.98
CA CYS A 101 -4.11 7.38 11.97
C CYS A 101 -4.93 6.84 13.16
N ALA A 102 -4.92 5.53 13.36
CA ALA A 102 -5.62 4.89 14.48
C ALA A 102 -5.13 5.43 15.83
N ASN A 103 -3.83 5.64 16.00
CA ASN A 103 -3.27 6.24 17.21
C ASN A 103 -3.72 7.70 17.38
N ALA A 104 -3.72 8.51 16.32
CA ALA A 104 -4.22 9.88 16.37
C ALA A 104 -5.70 9.94 16.78
N MET A 105 -6.52 9.03 16.25
CA MET A 105 -7.92 8.90 16.64
C MET A 105 -8.10 8.57 18.12
N ARG A 106 -7.33 7.59 18.67
CA ARG A 106 -7.36 7.23 20.09
C ARG A 106 -6.97 8.41 20.99
N MET A 107 -5.90 9.11 20.62
CA MET A 107 -5.43 10.28 21.37
C MET A 107 -6.45 11.41 21.35
N ALA A 108 -7.03 11.71 20.21
CA ALA A 108 -8.06 12.74 20.09
C ALA A 108 -9.28 12.44 20.98
N LEU A 109 -9.77 11.19 20.95
CA LEU A 109 -10.90 10.78 21.79
C LEU A 109 -10.58 10.91 23.28
N ALA A 110 -9.44 10.39 23.73
CA ALA A 110 -9.04 10.45 25.13
C ALA A 110 -8.91 11.89 25.63
N ASN A 111 -8.38 12.78 24.80
CA ASN A 111 -8.21 14.20 25.15
C ASN A 111 -9.56 14.96 25.21
N ALA A 112 -10.45 14.71 24.26
CA ALA A 112 -11.72 15.42 24.17
C ALA A 112 -12.78 14.92 25.18
N HIS A 113 -12.67 13.64 25.61
CA HIS A 113 -13.71 12.98 26.41
C HIS A 113 -13.16 12.31 27.67
N SER A 114 -12.34 13.03 28.45
CA SER A 114 -11.90 12.62 29.80
C SER A 114 -11.31 11.21 29.88
N GLY A 115 -10.43 10.84 28.93
CA GLY A 115 -9.78 9.54 28.89
C GLY A 115 -10.62 8.41 28.29
N ALA A 116 -11.69 8.76 27.57
CA ALA A 116 -12.54 7.78 26.89
C ALA A 116 -11.75 6.87 25.94
N ARG A 117 -12.19 5.62 25.83
CA ARG A 117 -11.61 4.59 24.95
C ARG A 117 -12.70 3.91 24.15
N VAL A 118 -12.37 3.48 22.96
CA VAL A 118 -13.21 2.60 22.13
C VAL A 118 -12.41 1.37 21.72
N ASP A 119 -13.11 0.29 21.42
CA ASP A 119 -12.49 -0.92 20.89
C ASP A 119 -11.83 -0.68 19.54
N ASP A 120 -10.72 -1.35 19.28
CA ASP A 120 -9.95 -1.21 18.04
C ASP A 120 -10.78 -1.53 16.79
N SER A 121 -11.71 -2.47 16.88
CA SER A 121 -12.63 -2.82 15.79
C SER A 121 -13.53 -1.65 15.36
N ILE A 122 -13.85 -0.73 16.30
CA ILE A 122 -14.61 0.48 15.99
C ILE A 122 -13.75 1.46 15.19
N ILE A 123 -12.49 1.65 15.60
CA ILE A 123 -11.53 2.51 14.88
C ILE A 123 -11.31 1.96 13.47
N GLU A 124 -11.05 0.65 13.35
CA GLU A 124 -10.90 0.00 12.04
C GLU A 124 -12.14 0.15 11.16
N ARG A 125 -13.33 0.01 11.75
CA ARG A 125 -14.59 0.23 11.03
C ARG A 125 -14.69 1.66 10.51
N ILE A 126 -14.40 2.67 11.35
CA ILE A 126 -14.45 4.08 10.95
C ILE A 126 -13.44 4.32 9.81
N ILE A 127 -12.21 3.83 9.93
CA ILE A 127 -11.20 3.97 8.87
C ILE A 127 -11.71 3.36 7.56
N ARG A 128 -12.28 2.16 7.61
CA ARG A 128 -12.72 1.41 6.43
C ARG A 128 -14.00 1.96 5.80
N THR A 129 -14.94 2.46 6.58
CA THR A 129 -16.30 2.82 6.12
C THR A 129 -16.66 4.30 6.28
N GLY A 130 -15.84 5.08 6.97
CA GLY A 130 -16.10 6.48 7.30
C GLY A 130 -17.02 6.69 8.51
N THR A 131 -17.57 5.63 9.11
CA THR A 131 -18.56 5.73 10.20
C THR A 131 -18.59 4.48 11.10
N ALA A 132 -19.26 4.62 12.26
CA ALA A 132 -19.60 3.49 13.14
C ALA A 132 -20.87 3.83 13.96
N ARG A 133 -21.51 2.82 14.54
CA ARG A 133 -22.67 2.99 15.46
C ARG A 133 -22.16 3.17 16.88
N ILE A 134 -21.85 4.40 17.26
CA ILE A 134 -21.39 4.81 18.59
C ILE A 134 -22.02 6.16 18.96
N ASP A 135 -21.72 6.67 20.14
CA ASP A 135 -22.08 8.03 20.54
C ASP A 135 -21.67 9.07 19.49
N GLY A 136 -22.52 10.06 19.24
CA GLY A 136 -22.32 11.05 18.17
C GLY A 136 -21.10 11.94 18.41
N GLY A 137 -20.84 12.35 19.64
CA GLY A 137 -19.68 13.18 20.00
C GLY A 137 -18.36 12.40 19.84
N TYR A 138 -18.37 11.10 20.20
CA TYR A 138 -17.23 10.22 19.99
C TYR A 138 -16.95 10.05 18.49
N LEU A 139 -18.00 9.78 17.70
CA LEU A 139 -17.85 9.62 16.26
C LEU A 139 -17.28 10.88 15.59
N GLU A 140 -17.82 12.06 15.94
CA GLU A 140 -17.35 13.33 15.40
C GLU A 140 -15.86 13.55 15.70
N THR A 141 -15.45 13.30 16.96
CA THR A 141 -14.04 13.42 17.38
C THR A 141 -13.13 12.48 16.60
N LEU A 142 -13.52 11.21 16.46
CA LEU A 142 -12.73 10.20 15.76
C LEU A 142 -12.62 10.49 14.25
N VAL A 143 -13.73 10.88 13.62
CA VAL A 143 -13.77 11.28 12.20
C VAL A 143 -12.95 12.55 11.96
N GLY A 144 -13.04 13.54 12.87
CA GLY A 144 -12.23 14.75 12.81
C GLY A 144 -10.73 14.46 12.84
N ALA A 145 -10.31 13.57 13.75
CA ALA A 145 -8.91 13.15 13.83
C ALA A 145 -8.45 12.42 12.55
N ALA A 146 -9.29 11.54 11.99
CA ALA A 146 -8.99 10.84 10.75
C ALA A 146 -8.86 11.78 9.55
N ARG A 147 -9.71 12.83 9.48
CA ARG A 147 -9.60 13.90 8.46
C ARG A 147 -8.29 14.67 8.59
N SER A 148 -7.96 15.14 9.78
CA SER A 148 -6.71 15.87 10.02
C SER A 148 -5.48 15.03 9.68
N TYR A 149 -5.51 13.73 9.99
CA TYR A 149 -4.46 12.80 9.60
C TYR A 149 -4.34 12.68 8.08
N THR A 150 -5.46 12.50 7.38
CA THR A 150 -5.49 12.38 5.93
C THR A 150 -5.01 13.67 5.24
N GLU A 151 -5.35 14.83 5.76
CA GLU A 151 -4.80 16.11 5.30
C GLU A 151 -3.27 16.18 5.46
N SER A 152 -2.75 15.60 6.56
CA SER A 152 -1.31 15.51 6.77
C SER A 152 -0.62 14.59 5.74
N LEU A 153 -1.28 13.51 5.29
CA LEU A 153 -0.79 12.67 4.19
C LEU A 153 -0.71 13.46 2.88
N PHE A 154 -1.75 14.21 2.52
CA PHE A 154 -1.71 15.05 1.31
C PHE A 154 -0.63 16.13 1.37
N ARG A 155 -0.35 16.68 2.57
CA ARG A 155 0.76 17.61 2.77
C ARG A 155 2.10 16.95 2.47
N ARG A 156 2.31 15.72 2.96
CA ARG A 156 3.51 14.92 2.64
C ARG A 156 3.60 14.60 1.15
N PHE A 157 2.49 14.24 0.49
CA PHE A 157 2.52 14.02 -0.97
C PHE A 157 2.98 15.27 -1.72
N ARG A 158 2.58 16.47 -1.29
CA ARG A 158 3.06 17.74 -1.86
C ARG A 158 4.55 17.99 -1.58
N GLU A 159 5.04 17.62 -0.39
CA GLU A 159 6.48 17.68 -0.07
C GLU A 159 7.32 16.78 -1.00
N TYR A 160 6.74 15.65 -1.45
CA TYR A 160 7.32 14.79 -2.49
C TYR A 160 7.04 15.27 -3.92
N GLY A 161 6.47 16.46 -4.07
CA GLY A 161 6.26 17.14 -5.35
C GLY A 161 4.96 16.76 -6.04
N TYR A 162 3.96 16.25 -5.32
CA TYR A 162 2.61 16.10 -5.87
C TYR A 162 1.97 17.48 -6.08
N ASP A 163 1.48 17.72 -7.29
CA ASP A 163 0.67 18.87 -7.66
C ASP A 163 -0.56 18.37 -8.42
N ASP A 164 -1.75 18.58 -7.84
CA ASP A 164 -3.03 18.12 -8.37
C ASP A 164 -3.44 18.75 -9.71
N LYS A 165 -2.79 19.85 -10.10
CA LYS A 165 -3.03 20.52 -11.38
C LYS A 165 -2.22 19.94 -12.53
N THR A 166 -1.13 19.25 -12.24
CA THR A 166 -0.19 18.78 -13.25
C THR A 166 0.06 17.27 -13.19
N MET A 167 -0.42 16.59 -12.14
CA MET A 167 -0.14 15.18 -11.90
C MET A 167 -1.39 14.42 -11.46
N HIS A 168 -1.42 13.13 -11.76
CA HIS A 168 -2.38 12.21 -11.16
C HIS A 168 -1.78 11.52 -9.93
N LEU A 169 -2.60 11.35 -8.89
CA LEU A 169 -2.25 10.57 -7.71
C LEU A 169 -2.96 9.22 -7.77
N THR A 170 -2.21 8.13 -7.67
CA THR A 170 -2.77 6.78 -7.47
C THR A 170 -2.48 6.33 -6.05
N VAL A 171 -3.53 6.09 -5.27
CA VAL A 171 -3.41 5.60 -3.90
C VAL A 171 -3.71 4.11 -3.87
N LEU A 172 -2.78 3.34 -3.31
CA LEU A 172 -2.79 1.88 -3.24
C LEU A 172 -2.86 1.41 -1.79
N GLY A 173 -3.14 0.14 -1.61
CA GLY A 173 -3.09 -0.54 -0.32
C GLY A 173 -4.31 -0.32 0.56
N GLY A 174 -4.29 -0.93 1.75
CA GLY A 174 -5.42 -0.88 2.70
C GLY A 174 -5.74 0.52 3.20
N GLY A 175 -4.74 1.41 3.24
CA GLY A 175 -4.90 2.80 3.65
C GLY A 175 -5.57 3.71 2.62
N SER A 176 -5.83 3.23 1.40
CA SER A 176 -6.64 3.97 0.41
C SER A 176 -8.04 4.32 0.93
N CYS A 177 -8.55 3.55 1.90
CA CYS A 177 -9.78 3.86 2.62
C CYS A 177 -9.73 5.22 3.34
N LEU A 178 -8.58 5.62 3.88
CA LEU A 178 -8.41 6.92 4.54
C LEU A 178 -8.66 8.05 3.54
N VAL A 179 -8.03 7.96 2.39
CA VAL A 179 -8.19 8.97 1.33
C VAL A 179 -9.62 8.99 0.83
N ARG A 180 -10.24 7.84 0.58
CA ARG A 180 -11.64 7.75 0.14
C ARG A 180 -12.62 8.39 1.12
N ASN A 181 -12.47 8.09 2.42
CA ASN A 181 -13.47 8.46 3.42
C ASN A 181 -13.25 9.86 4.01
N PHE A 182 -12.00 10.33 4.02
CA PHE A 182 -11.63 11.54 4.76
C PHE A 182 -10.81 12.54 3.92
N GLY A 183 -10.35 12.17 2.73
CA GLY A 183 -9.57 13.05 1.87
C GLY A 183 -10.42 14.12 1.19
N GLN A 184 -9.83 15.28 0.99
CA GLN A 184 -10.36 16.33 0.12
C GLN A 184 -9.49 16.39 -1.14
N TYR A 185 -10.05 15.95 -2.26
CA TYR A 185 -9.35 15.86 -3.54
C TYR A 185 -10.32 15.94 -4.72
N ASP A 186 -9.81 16.28 -5.89
CA ASP A 186 -10.56 16.17 -7.14
C ASP A 186 -10.58 14.70 -7.59
N PRO A 187 -11.76 14.06 -7.71
CA PRO A 187 -11.88 12.69 -8.19
C PRO A 187 -11.28 12.46 -9.59
N ALA A 188 -11.14 13.50 -10.40
CA ALA A 188 -10.52 13.39 -11.73
C ALA A 188 -8.99 13.23 -11.64
N SER A 189 -8.37 13.75 -10.58
CA SER A 189 -6.91 13.71 -10.37
C SER A 189 -6.44 12.56 -9.49
N VAL A 190 -7.35 11.87 -8.77
CA VAL A 190 -6.99 10.80 -7.82
C VAL A 190 -7.66 9.48 -8.17
N ARG A 191 -6.86 8.43 -8.28
CA ARG A 191 -7.29 7.04 -8.45
C ARG A 191 -7.09 6.28 -7.16
N LEU A 192 -8.11 5.54 -6.71
CA LEU A 192 -8.05 4.75 -5.47
C LEU A 192 -8.15 3.26 -5.78
N TRP A 193 -7.18 2.50 -5.36
CA TRP A 193 -7.16 1.04 -5.51
C TRP A 193 -7.06 0.35 -4.15
N PHE A 194 -8.06 -0.43 -3.83
CA PHE A 194 -8.27 -1.02 -2.50
C PHE A 194 -7.64 -2.41 -2.32
N SER A 195 -6.91 -2.93 -3.31
CA SER A 195 -6.32 -4.26 -3.20
C SER A 195 -4.98 -4.23 -2.48
N THR A 196 -4.87 -4.99 -1.40
CA THR A 196 -3.57 -5.41 -0.88
C THR A 196 -3.10 -6.55 -1.77
N LEU A 197 -2.31 -6.24 -2.79
CA LEU A 197 -1.81 -7.24 -3.71
C LEU A 197 -0.53 -7.85 -3.14
N VAL A 198 -0.62 -9.01 -2.53
CA VAL A 198 0.53 -9.92 -2.44
C VAL A 198 0.56 -10.69 -3.76
N VAL A 199 1.36 -10.21 -4.70
CA VAL A 199 1.51 -10.87 -5.99
C VAL A 199 2.52 -12.00 -5.83
N VAL A 200 2.05 -13.23 -5.80
CA VAL A 200 2.89 -14.39 -6.11
C VAL A 200 2.71 -14.66 -7.60
N LEU A 201 3.69 -14.27 -8.40
CA LEU A 201 3.68 -14.52 -9.83
C LEU A 201 4.24 -15.91 -10.07
N SER A 202 3.44 -16.84 -10.55
CA SER A 202 3.89 -18.09 -11.14
C SER A 202 3.91 -17.92 -12.65
N MET A 203 5.08 -18.00 -13.29
CA MET A 203 5.19 -18.05 -14.75
C MET A 203 5.39 -19.50 -15.19
N SER A 204 4.46 -20.01 -16.00
CA SER A 204 4.66 -21.24 -16.75
C SER A 204 5.57 -20.97 -17.96
N PRO A 205 6.45 -21.91 -18.38
CA PRO A 205 7.34 -21.71 -19.53
C PRO A 205 6.62 -21.46 -20.86
N SER A 206 5.31 -21.66 -20.92
CA SER A 206 4.53 -21.60 -22.16
C SER A 206 3.49 -20.49 -22.21
N SER A 207 3.73 -19.34 -21.60
CA SER A 207 2.85 -18.17 -21.71
C SER A 207 1.94 -17.85 -20.51
N ASN A 208 1.87 -16.58 -20.24
CA ASN A 208 0.97 -15.86 -19.35
C ASN A 208 1.36 -15.81 -17.87
N LEU A 209 1.62 -14.58 -17.45
CA LEU A 209 1.72 -14.17 -16.08
C LEU A 209 0.44 -14.60 -15.33
N VAL A 210 0.55 -15.59 -14.44
CA VAL A 210 -0.56 -15.96 -13.55
C VAL A 210 -0.37 -15.22 -12.25
N MET A 211 -1.26 -14.26 -11.97
CA MET A 211 -1.33 -13.58 -10.69
C MET A 211 -2.21 -14.37 -9.74
N ALA A 212 -1.65 -14.80 -8.61
CA ALA A 212 -2.44 -15.36 -7.52
C ALA A 212 -2.80 -14.25 -6.53
N PHE A 213 -4.09 -14.01 -6.35
CA PHE A 213 -4.63 -13.06 -5.37
C PHE A 213 -4.94 -13.81 -4.09
N SER A 214 -4.37 -13.36 -2.95
CA SER A 214 -4.89 -13.74 -1.64
C SER A 214 -5.95 -12.71 -1.22
N LYS A 215 -7.14 -13.20 -0.88
CA LYS A 215 -8.21 -12.39 -0.28
C LYS A 215 -7.92 -12.12 1.18
#